data_01f1a742abfcfed5320a0bcba6453471
#
_entry.id   01f1a742abfcfed5320a0bcba6453471
#
_cell.length_a   1.000
_cell.length_b   1.000
_cell.length_c   1.000
_cell.angle_alpha   90.00
_cell.angle_beta   90.00
_cell.angle_gamma   90.00
#
_symmetry.space_group_name_H-M   'P 1'
#
loop_
_entity.id
_entity.type
_entity.pdbx_description
1 polymer ?
#
loop_
_entity_poly.entity_id
_entity_poly.type
_entity_poly.pdbx_seq_one_letter_code
_entity_poly.pdbx_strand_id
1 'polypeptide(L)'
;PALYGLIFTVGAGAALAGALSAAKIGARIGQGNTVIAALLLSAVASFGFPIAAMIGDESALPIVIAAGSLIGFSSLVFNITQVSARQALCPEHLLGRMNASIRFFVWGVMPISALLAGAFATWFGLAPVLFVGAIGAVLACWFIFASPLRGMKNIVAEGR
;
A
#
# COMPACT_ATOMS: atom_id res chain seq x y z
N PRO A 1 17.50 19.55 -3.60
CA PRO A 1 17.42 18.45 -4.60
C PRO A 1 17.98 17.13 -4.09
N ALA A 2 19.14 17.12 -3.40
CA ALA A 2 19.79 15.89 -2.91
C ALA A 2 18.92 15.10 -1.90
N LEU A 3 18.18 15.78 -1.03
CA LEU A 3 17.30 15.15 -0.05
C LEU A 3 16.15 14.36 -0.69
N TYR A 4 15.57 14.88 -1.77
CA TYR A 4 14.54 14.13 -2.51
C TYR A 4 15.11 12.85 -3.12
N GLY A 5 16.31 12.93 -3.70
CA GLY A 5 17.01 11.75 -4.22
C GLY A 5 17.24 10.69 -3.15
N LEU A 6 17.63 11.10 -1.95
CA LEU A 6 17.85 10.19 -0.82
C LEU A 6 16.57 9.51 -0.37
N ILE A 7 15.45 10.26 -0.23
CA ILE A 7 14.14 9.70 0.13
C ILE A 7 13.71 8.63 -0.87
N PHE A 8 13.80 8.93 -2.17
CA PHE A 8 13.43 7.98 -3.22
C PHE A 8 14.34 6.76 -3.26
N THR A 9 15.67 6.94 -3.07
CA THR A 9 16.62 5.84 -3.09
C THR A 9 16.39 4.88 -1.93
N VAL A 10 16.22 5.39 -0.72
CA VAL A 10 15.94 4.55 0.47
C VAL A 10 14.59 3.85 0.33
N GLY A 11 13.57 4.57 -0.15
CA GLY A 11 12.25 4.00 -0.43
C GLY A 11 12.29 2.89 -1.47
N ALA A 12 13.05 3.07 -2.56
CA ALA A 12 13.24 2.05 -3.59
C ALA A 12 13.97 0.81 -3.06
N GLY A 13 15.00 1.02 -2.22
CA GLY A 13 15.71 -0.07 -1.53
C GLY A 13 14.78 -0.88 -0.62
N ALA A 14 13.93 -0.20 0.15
CA ALA A 14 12.92 -0.84 0.99
C ALA A 14 11.88 -1.62 0.16
N ALA A 15 11.42 -1.05 -0.96
CA ALA A 15 10.53 -1.71 -1.89
C ALA A 15 11.15 -2.98 -2.49
N LEU A 16 12.43 -2.93 -2.89
CA LEU A 16 13.17 -4.10 -3.37
C LEU A 16 13.26 -5.17 -2.29
N ALA A 17 13.58 -4.81 -1.05
CA ALA A 17 13.58 -5.74 0.08
C ALA A 17 12.19 -6.38 0.30
N GLY A 18 11.12 -5.60 0.14
CA GLY A 18 9.74 -6.09 0.15
C GLY A 18 9.48 -7.12 -0.95
N ALA A 19 9.90 -6.84 -2.17
CA ALA A 19 9.76 -7.75 -3.30
C ALA A 19 10.49 -9.09 -3.07
N LEU A 20 11.73 -9.04 -2.61
CA LEU A 20 12.56 -10.22 -2.34
C LEU A 20 12.03 -11.07 -1.16
N SER A 21 11.37 -10.44 -0.20
CA SER A 21 10.85 -11.11 1.00
C SER A 21 9.40 -11.58 0.88
N ALA A 22 8.63 -11.07 -0.08
CA ALA A 22 7.20 -11.35 -0.23
C ALA A 22 6.87 -12.86 -0.27
N ALA A 23 7.60 -13.64 -1.07
CA ALA A 23 7.41 -15.08 -1.17
C ALA A 23 7.67 -15.81 0.16
N LYS A 24 8.75 -15.43 0.88
CA LYS A 24 9.11 -16.00 2.18
C LYS A 24 8.09 -15.65 3.26
N ILE A 25 7.61 -14.42 3.26
CA ILE A 25 6.58 -13.95 4.21
C ILE A 25 5.27 -14.71 3.95
N GLY A 26 4.83 -14.79 2.68
CA GLY A 26 3.63 -15.51 2.28
C GLY A 26 3.68 -17.00 2.64
N ALA A 27 4.84 -17.64 2.50
CA ALA A 27 5.02 -19.04 2.89
C ALA A 27 4.96 -19.27 4.40
N ARG A 28 5.38 -18.29 5.23
CA ARG A 28 5.41 -18.42 6.69
C ARG A 28 4.07 -18.13 7.37
N ILE A 29 3.43 -17.04 6.99
CA ILE A 29 2.22 -16.57 7.68
C ILE A 29 0.94 -16.78 6.87
N GLY A 30 1.08 -17.29 5.63
CA GLY A 30 -0.03 -17.48 4.69
C GLY A 30 -0.30 -16.24 3.83
N GLN A 31 -0.83 -16.46 2.63
CA GLN A 31 -1.05 -15.39 1.65
C GLN A 31 -2.09 -14.36 2.12
N GLY A 32 -3.20 -14.82 2.73
CA GLY A 32 -4.24 -13.93 3.25
C GLY A 32 -3.73 -13.02 4.37
N ASN A 33 -3.02 -13.59 5.34
CA ASN A 33 -2.44 -12.83 6.45
C ASN A 33 -1.35 -11.87 5.96
N THR A 34 -0.58 -12.24 4.95
CA THR A 34 0.45 -11.37 4.34
C THR A 34 -0.18 -10.12 3.72
N VAL A 35 -1.28 -10.29 2.99
CA VAL A 35 -2.04 -9.16 2.41
C VAL A 35 -2.53 -8.21 3.50
N ILE A 36 -3.14 -8.76 4.56
CA ILE A 36 -3.66 -7.97 5.68
C ILE A 36 -2.52 -7.25 6.41
N ALA A 37 -1.43 -7.94 6.74
CA ALA A 37 -0.29 -7.37 7.44
C ALA A 37 0.37 -6.23 6.63
N ALA A 38 0.54 -6.43 5.32
CA ALA A 38 1.11 -5.42 4.44
C ALA A 38 0.21 -4.17 4.35
N LEU A 39 -1.10 -4.33 4.24
CA LEU A 39 -2.04 -3.21 4.22
C LEU A 39 -2.04 -2.43 5.53
N LEU A 40 -2.06 -3.14 6.67
CA LEU A 40 -1.99 -2.49 7.98
C LEU A 40 -0.69 -1.73 8.17
N LEU A 41 0.44 -2.34 7.81
CA LEU A 41 1.74 -1.69 7.90
C LEU A 41 1.76 -0.40 7.06
N SER A 42 1.23 -0.45 5.83
CA SER A 42 1.12 0.72 4.96
C SER A 42 0.19 1.79 5.54
N ALA A 43 -0.97 1.39 6.08
CA ALA A 43 -1.94 2.31 6.67
C ALA A 43 -1.37 3.00 7.92
N VAL A 44 -0.70 2.28 8.80
CA VAL A 44 -0.05 2.85 9.99
C VAL A 44 1.11 3.76 9.59
N ALA A 45 1.95 3.32 8.64
CA ALA A 45 3.08 4.11 8.16
C ALA A 45 2.63 5.43 7.50
N SER A 46 1.44 5.48 6.88
CA SER A 46 0.92 6.68 6.24
C SER A 46 0.69 7.85 7.20
N PHE A 47 0.52 7.61 8.51
CA PHE A 47 0.45 8.67 9.53
C PHE A 47 1.78 9.43 9.69
N GLY A 48 2.89 8.86 9.26
CA GLY A 48 4.18 9.56 9.27
C GLY A 48 4.17 10.84 8.44
N PHE A 49 3.44 10.89 7.32
CA PHE A 49 3.39 12.08 6.47
C PHE A 49 2.67 13.26 7.10
N PRO A 50 1.44 13.14 7.68
CA PRO A 50 0.81 14.25 8.35
C PRO A 50 1.57 14.69 9.62
N ILE A 51 2.19 13.76 10.35
CA ILE A 51 3.03 14.09 11.51
C ILE A 51 4.24 14.92 11.05
N ALA A 52 4.92 14.50 9.99
CA ALA A 52 6.02 15.25 9.41
C ALA A 52 5.59 16.63 8.91
N ALA A 53 4.39 16.74 8.30
CA ALA A 53 3.84 18.02 7.84
C ALA A 53 3.52 18.99 9.01
N MET A 54 3.19 18.48 10.19
CA MET A 54 2.97 19.30 11.38
C MET A 54 4.28 19.82 12.00
N ILE A 55 5.35 19.04 11.92
CA ILE A 55 6.68 19.44 12.41
C ILE A 55 7.25 20.56 11.53
N GLY A 56 7.15 20.42 10.21
CA GLY A 56 7.40 21.49 9.24
C GLY A 56 8.87 21.88 9.04
N ASP A 57 9.82 21.25 9.68
CA ASP A 57 11.25 21.53 9.59
C ASP A 57 12.07 20.30 9.17
N GLU A 58 13.40 20.44 9.11
CA GLU A 58 14.31 19.37 8.70
C GLU A 58 14.29 18.15 9.65
N SER A 59 13.83 18.30 10.87
CA SER A 59 13.69 17.20 11.84
C SER A 59 12.58 16.21 11.45
N ALA A 60 11.67 16.59 10.55
CA ALA A 60 10.67 15.71 9.95
C ALA A 60 11.23 14.71 8.93
N LEU A 61 12.43 14.98 8.39
CA LEU A 61 13.02 14.16 7.32
C LEU A 61 13.15 12.66 7.67
N PRO A 62 13.65 12.26 8.85
CA PRO A 62 13.70 10.86 9.24
C PRO A 62 12.32 10.18 9.26
N ILE A 63 11.28 10.91 9.66
CA ILE A 63 9.90 10.40 9.71
C ILE A 63 9.40 10.14 8.29
N VAL A 64 9.64 11.07 7.36
CA VAL A 64 9.26 10.92 5.94
C VAL A 64 9.96 9.73 5.32
N ILE A 65 11.27 9.57 5.56
CA ILE A 65 12.07 8.45 5.06
C ILE A 65 11.54 7.12 5.63
N ALA A 66 11.31 7.05 6.93
CA ALA A 66 10.79 5.84 7.57
C ALA A 66 9.40 5.47 7.05
N ALA A 67 8.47 6.44 7.00
CA ALA A 67 7.13 6.24 6.49
C ALA A 67 7.14 5.80 5.03
N GLY A 68 7.87 6.50 4.17
CA GLY A 68 7.99 6.17 2.75
C GLY A 68 8.61 4.79 2.52
N SER A 69 9.62 4.42 3.30
CA SER A 69 10.27 3.12 3.22
C SER A 69 9.34 1.98 3.65
N LEU A 70 8.61 2.15 4.74
CA LEU A 70 7.62 1.17 5.21
C LEU A 70 6.47 1.00 4.22
N ILE A 71 6.00 2.09 3.62
CA ILE A 71 4.96 2.05 2.58
C ILE A 71 5.51 1.37 1.32
N GLY A 72 6.72 1.71 0.89
CA GLY A 72 7.36 1.08 -0.26
C GLY A 72 7.50 -0.43 -0.08
N PHE A 73 8.03 -0.86 1.05
CA PHE A 73 8.17 -2.27 1.41
C PHE A 73 6.82 -2.99 1.39
N SER A 74 5.85 -2.48 2.16
CA SER A 74 4.53 -3.12 2.31
C SER A 74 3.73 -3.13 1.01
N SER A 75 3.83 -2.07 0.19
CA SER A 75 3.15 -2.00 -1.11
C SER A 75 3.65 -3.08 -2.08
N LEU A 76 4.95 -3.37 -2.11
CA LEU A 76 5.49 -4.44 -2.96
C LEU A 76 5.11 -5.82 -2.44
N VAL A 77 5.18 -6.05 -1.13
CA VAL A 77 4.72 -7.31 -0.51
C VAL A 77 3.24 -7.54 -0.83
N PHE A 78 2.39 -6.54 -0.64
CA PHE A 78 0.97 -6.58 -0.98
C PHE A 78 0.75 -6.89 -2.46
N ASN A 79 1.39 -6.14 -3.35
CA ASN A 79 1.17 -6.23 -4.80
C ASN A 79 1.54 -7.62 -5.32
N ILE A 80 2.73 -8.13 -4.96
CA ILE A 80 3.20 -9.45 -5.39
C ILE A 80 2.27 -10.54 -4.87
N THR A 81 1.91 -10.52 -3.58
CA THR A 81 1.05 -11.55 -2.98
C THR A 81 -0.35 -11.53 -3.61
N GLN A 82 -0.94 -10.34 -3.80
CA GLN A 82 -2.27 -10.18 -4.37
C GLN A 82 -2.31 -10.59 -5.86
N VAL A 83 -1.30 -10.20 -6.65
CA VAL A 83 -1.25 -10.55 -8.08
C VAL A 83 -1.07 -12.06 -8.24
N SER A 84 -0.17 -12.67 -7.48
CA SER A 84 0.05 -14.12 -7.50
C SER A 84 -1.23 -14.89 -7.15
N ALA A 85 -1.93 -14.48 -6.09
CA ALA A 85 -3.18 -15.12 -5.68
C ALA A 85 -4.27 -15.01 -6.76
N ARG A 86 -4.42 -13.83 -7.37
CA ARG A 86 -5.40 -13.64 -8.45
C ARG A 86 -5.08 -14.45 -9.70
N GLN A 87 -3.82 -14.53 -10.09
CA GLN A 87 -3.39 -15.31 -11.27
C GLN A 87 -3.61 -16.80 -11.05
N ALA A 88 -3.47 -17.29 -9.83
CA ALA A 88 -3.70 -18.68 -9.52
C ALA A 88 -5.19 -19.09 -9.48
N LEU A 89 -6.09 -18.15 -9.20
CA LEU A 89 -7.54 -18.40 -9.13
C LEU A 89 -8.28 -18.15 -10.45
N CYS A 90 -7.71 -17.32 -11.34
CA CYS A 90 -8.36 -16.92 -12.58
C CYS A 90 -7.97 -17.87 -13.74
N PRO A 91 -8.93 -18.36 -14.52
CA PRO A 91 -8.64 -19.12 -15.75
C PRO A 91 -7.78 -18.31 -16.72
N GLU A 92 -6.83 -18.96 -17.39
CA GLU A 92 -5.84 -18.31 -18.24
C GLU A 92 -6.45 -17.39 -19.32
N HIS A 93 -7.56 -17.80 -19.92
CA HIS A 93 -8.24 -17.04 -20.98
C HIS A 93 -8.93 -15.75 -20.47
N LEU A 94 -9.13 -15.59 -19.15
CA LEU A 94 -9.74 -14.40 -18.52
C LEU A 94 -8.72 -13.46 -17.87
N LEU A 95 -7.47 -13.89 -17.69
CA LEU A 95 -6.44 -13.12 -17.00
C LEU A 95 -6.24 -11.72 -17.60
N GLY A 96 -6.24 -11.62 -18.94
CA GLY A 96 -6.08 -10.34 -19.63
C GLY A 96 -7.23 -9.37 -19.32
N ARG A 97 -8.47 -9.83 -19.43
CA ARG A 97 -9.67 -9.02 -19.16
C ARG A 97 -9.75 -8.59 -17.69
N MET A 98 -9.46 -9.52 -16.79
CA MET A 98 -9.42 -9.23 -15.34
C MET A 98 -8.37 -8.16 -15.00
N ASN A 99 -7.15 -8.31 -15.49
CA ASN A 99 -6.08 -7.35 -15.24
C ASN A 99 -6.38 -5.97 -15.86
N ALA A 100 -6.95 -5.94 -17.06
CA ALA A 100 -7.35 -4.68 -17.72
C ALA A 100 -8.43 -3.95 -16.91
N SER A 101 -9.47 -4.66 -16.45
CA SER A 101 -10.54 -4.07 -15.64
C SER A 101 -10.01 -3.51 -14.32
N ILE A 102 -9.20 -4.29 -13.60
CA ILE A 102 -8.61 -3.83 -12.32
C ILE A 102 -7.72 -2.61 -12.53
N ARG A 103 -6.84 -2.65 -13.54
CA ARG A 103 -6.00 -1.51 -13.87
C ARG A 103 -6.82 -0.27 -14.22
N PHE A 104 -7.87 -0.41 -15.02
CA PHE A 104 -8.74 0.70 -15.37
C PHE A 104 -9.33 1.37 -14.13
N PHE A 105 -9.89 0.59 -13.21
CA PHE A 105 -10.45 1.15 -11.97
C PHE A 105 -9.38 1.75 -11.06
N VAL A 106 -8.29 1.04 -10.80
CA VAL A 106 -7.23 1.52 -9.89
C VAL A 106 -6.55 2.77 -10.44
N TRP A 107 -6.12 2.75 -11.69
CA TRP A 107 -5.39 3.87 -12.29
C TRP A 107 -6.31 5.02 -12.72
N GLY A 108 -7.57 4.71 -13.08
CA GLY A 108 -8.56 5.73 -13.44
C GLY A 108 -8.98 6.61 -12.25
N VAL A 109 -9.00 6.06 -11.04
CA VAL A 109 -9.33 6.81 -9.82
C VAL A 109 -8.16 7.69 -9.34
N MET A 110 -6.90 7.35 -9.65
CA MET A 110 -5.73 8.09 -9.17
C MET A 110 -5.72 9.58 -9.56
N PRO A 111 -5.95 9.98 -10.82
CA PRO A 111 -5.99 11.40 -11.19
C PRO A 111 -7.10 12.17 -10.46
N ILE A 112 -8.26 11.55 -10.32
CA ILE A 112 -9.42 12.16 -9.63
C ILE A 112 -9.07 12.37 -8.15
N SER A 113 -8.51 11.37 -7.51
CA SER A 113 -8.08 11.45 -6.10
C SER A 113 -7.01 12.52 -5.91
N ALA A 114 -6.04 12.63 -6.83
CA ALA A 114 -4.98 13.63 -6.76
C ALA A 114 -5.53 15.06 -6.90
N LEU A 115 -6.47 15.30 -7.83
CA LEU A 115 -7.14 16.58 -8.01
C LEU A 115 -7.95 16.96 -6.77
N LEU A 116 -8.74 16.05 -6.23
CA LEU A 116 -9.51 16.27 -5.00
C LEU A 116 -8.60 16.56 -3.81
N ALA A 117 -7.55 15.78 -3.61
CA ALA A 117 -6.59 15.98 -2.53
C ALA A 117 -5.89 17.34 -2.66
N GLY A 118 -5.50 17.75 -3.88
CA GLY A 118 -4.92 19.05 -4.16
C GLY A 118 -5.89 20.19 -3.84
N ALA A 119 -7.15 20.10 -4.29
CA ALA A 119 -8.18 21.10 -4.03
C ALA A 119 -8.46 21.22 -2.51
N PHE A 120 -8.62 20.12 -1.81
CA PHE A 120 -8.83 20.14 -0.35
C PHE A 120 -7.60 20.68 0.40
N ALA A 121 -6.38 20.37 -0.07
CA ALA A 121 -5.17 20.89 0.53
C ALA A 121 -5.04 22.43 0.41
N THR A 122 -5.59 23.04 -0.64
CA THR A 122 -5.62 24.50 -0.77
C THR A 122 -6.61 25.17 0.20
N TRP A 123 -7.70 24.46 0.55
CA TRP A 123 -8.73 25.04 1.44
C TRP A 123 -8.46 24.75 2.93
N PHE A 124 -8.02 23.54 3.25
CA PHE A 124 -7.89 23.08 4.64
C PHE A 124 -6.43 22.93 5.10
N GLY A 125 -5.47 23.10 4.18
CA GLY A 125 -4.06 22.85 4.44
C GLY A 125 -3.64 21.39 4.20
N LEU A 126 -2.33 21.18 4.12
CA LEU A 126 -1.74 19.89 3.75
C LEU A 126 -1.92 18.83 4.86
N ALA A 127 -1.63 19.17 6.10
CA ALA A 127 -1.64 18.21 7.21
C ALA A 127 -3.04 17.57 7.46
N PRO A 128 -4.16 18.33 7.52
CA PRO A 128 -5.48 17.75 7.67
C PRO A 128 -5.87 16.77 6.54
N VAL A 129 -5.52 17.10 5.29
CA VAL A 129 -5.83 16.24 4.14
C VAL A 129 -5.05 14.93 4.21
N LEU A 130 -3.78 14.99 4.61
CA LEU A 130 -2.97 13.79 4.83
C LEU A 130 -3.51 12.94 5.98
N PHE A 131 -4.03 13.54 7.07
CA PHE A 131 -4.68 12.81 8.15
C PHE A 131 -5.96 12.11 7.67
N VAL A 132 -6.81 12.79 6.91
CA VAL A 132 -8.02 12.18 6.33
C VAL A 132 -7.65 10.99 5.45
N GLY A 133 -6.61 11.12 4.63
CA GLY A 133 -6.09 10.02 3.80
C GLY A 133 -5.60 8.82 4.63
N ALA A 134 -4.83 9.09 5.69
CA ALA A 134 -4.32 8.04 6.59
C ALA A 134 -5.45 7.33 7.36
N ILE A 135 -6.43 8.08 7.87
CA ILE A 135 -7.63 7.51 8.51
C ILE A 135 -8.42 6.67 7.51
N GLY A 136 -8.62 7.17 6.28
CA GLY A 136 -9.28 6.44 5.21
C GLY A 136 -8.58 5.11 4.88
N ALA A 137 -7.25 5.08 4.87
CA ALA A 137 -6.48 3.86 4.67
C ALA A 137 -6.71 2.84 5.80
N VAL A 138 -6.76 3.29 7.06
CA VAL A 138 -7.06 2.41 8.20
C VAL A 138 -8.49 1.88 8.14
N LEU A 139 -9.45 2.73 7.80
CA LEU A 139 -10.85 2.32 7.64
C LEU A 139 -11.00 1.30 6.51
N ALA A 140 -10.30 1.48 5.39
CA ALA A 140 -10.27 0.49 4.31
C ALA A 140 -9.71 -0.86 4.78
N CYS A 141 -8.68 -0.87 5.64
CA CYS A 141 -8.17 -2.10 6.25
C CYS A 141 -9.22 -2.81 7.11
N TRP A 142 -10.07 -2.06 7.81
CA TRP A 142 -11.13 -2.64 8.64
C TRP A 142 -12.08 -3.54 7.85
N PHE A 143 -12.48 -3.11 6.65
CA PHE A 143 -13.32 -3.93 5.76
C PHE A 143 -12.63 -5.23 5.34
N ILE A 144 -11.31 -5.23 5.17
CA ILE A 144 -10.54 -6.42 4.83
C ILE A 144 -10.41 -7.37 6.03
N PHE A 145 -10.32 -6.82 7.25
CA PHE A 145 -10.35 -7.62 8.49
C PHE A 145 -11.67 -8.37 8.69
N ALA A 146 -12.79 -7.77 8.26
CA ALA A 146 -14.10 -8.40 8.31
C ALA A 146 -14.31 -9.42 7.17
N SER A 147 -13.38 -9.52 6.22
CA SER A 147 -13.42 -10.45 5.09
C SER A 147 -12.98 -11.86 5.51
N PRO A 148 -13.55 -12.92 4.90
CA PRO A 148 -13.13 -14.32 5.12
C PRO A 148 -11.69 -14.64 4.71
N LEU A 149 -10.96 -13.68 4.13
CA LEU A 149 -9.52 -13.81 3.82
C LEU A 149 -8.66 -14.07 5.08
N ARG A 150 -9.18 -13.73 6.25
CA ARG A 150 -8.54 -14.00 7.53
C ARG A 150 -8.61 -15.49 7.84
N GLY A 151 -7.48 -16.18 7.70
CA GLY A 151 -7.38 -17.61 7.95
C GLY A 151 -7.05 -18.47 6.74
N MET A 152 -7.16 -17.93 5.53
CA MET A 152 -6.72 -18.62 4.32
C MET A 152 -5.19 -18.72 4.30
N LYS A 153 -4.67 -19.89 4.65
CA LYS A 153 -3.22 -20.16 4.59
C LYS A 153 -2.71 -20.23 3.15
N ASN A 154 -3.51 -20.84 2.28
CA ASN A 154 -3.21 -20.95 0.84
C ASN A 154 -4.48 -20.62 0.04
N ILE A 155 -4.60 -19.40 -0.44
CA ILE A 155 -5.72 -18.95 -1.29
C ILE A 155 -5.87 -19.88 -2.52
N VAL A 156 -4.76 -20.42 -3.01
CA VAL A 156 -4.72 -21.33 -4.17
C VAL A 156 -5.23 -22.73 -3.86
N ALA A 157 -5.05 -23.25 -2.65
CA ALA A 157 -5.46 -24.60 -2.27
C ALA A 157 -6.92 -24.69 -1.82
N GLU A 158 -7.47 -23.59 -1.27
CA GLU A 158 -8.83 -23.53 -0.74
C GLU A 158 -9.87 -23.04 -1.75
N GLY A 159 -9.43 -22.55 -2.92
CA GLY A 159 -10.28 -22.05 -4.02
C GLY A 159 -10.54 -23.07 -5.15
N ARG A 160 -10.16 -24.35 -4.97
CA ARG A 160 -10.45 -25.43 -5.93
C ARG A 160 -11.57 -26.32 -5.47
#